data_406597f16ed86fd9062a2f6c85551542
#
_entry.id   406597f16ed86fd9062a2f6c85551542
#
_cell.length_a   1.000
_cell.length_b   1.000
_cell.length_c   1.000
_cell.angle_alpha   90.00
_cell.angle_beta   90.00
_cell.angle_gamma   90.00
#
_symmetry.space_group_name_H-M   'P 1'
#
loop_
_entity.id
_entity.type
_entity.pdbx_description
1 polymer ?
#
loop_
_entity_poly.entity_id
_entity_poly.type
_entity_poly.pdbx_seq_one_letter_code
_entity_poly.pdbx_strand_id
1 'polypeptide(L)'
;MSRRRVVVTGLGCISPVGNTVDATWANLLAGQSGVGLITKFDAATFNCKVAGEVKGFDIESYMSAKEARTMDAFIHYGIAAAAQAVADAGLPTGDALSEELATRIGCVIGSGIGGLPMIETVHSEYVARGARRISPFFVPSTIVNMIAGHVSIRYGFKGPNLAIVTACTTGLHCIGQAGRMIEYGDADVVVAGGSEAAVSALGVGGFAAMRALSTRNDDPATASRPFDKDRDGFVLGEGAGVMVLEEYNHAKARGAKIYAELAGFGMSADAGHMTAPNMDGPRRAIVSALCNAGINADQVNYVNAHGTSTPLGDINESNAIKAALGDHARNVVVNSTKSMTGHLLGGAGGLESVVTVLALHHQKSPPTINIFNQDDDCDLDYCANTARDMKIDVAVKNNFGFGGTNGSLVFKRVS
;
A
#
# COMPACT_ATOMS: atom_id res chain seq x y z
N MET A 1 -13.19 18.10 23.67
CA MET A 1 -12.27 18.73 22.71
C MET A 1 -12.73 18.31 21.30
N SER A 2 -12.77 19.23 20.33
CA SER A 2 -13.02 18.86 18.95
C SER A 2 -11.89 17.97 18.43
N ARG A 3 -12.21 16.94 17.66
CA ARG A 3 -11.23 16.04 17.01
C ARG A 3 -10.28 16.86 16.12
N ARG A 4 -8.97 16.66 16.24
CA ARG A 4 -7.98 17.30 15.37
C ARG A 4 -8.14 16.75 13.94
N ARG A 5 -8.12 17.64 12.96
CA ARG A 5 -8.17 17.24 11.54
C ARG A 5 -6.80 16.77 11.07
N VAL A 6 -6.79 15.76 10.23
CA VAL A 6 -5.56 15.16 9.68
C VAL A 6 -5.54 15.33 8.18
N VAL A 7 -4.45 15.89 7.65
CA VAL A 7 -4.29 16.13 6.20
C VAL A 7 -3.04 15.44 5.67
N VAL A 8 -3.04 15.18 4.36
CA VAL A 8 -1.92 14.61 3.63
C VAL A 8 -1.13 15.76 3.01
N THR A 9 0.14 15.91 3.40
CA THR A 9 1.01 16.99 2.92
C THR A 9 2.16 16.51 2.03
N GLY A 10 2.48 15.22 2.03
CA GLY A 10 3.53 14.67 1.18
C GLY A 10 3.25 13.24 0.76
N LEU A 11 3.70 12.87 -0.43
CA LEU A 11 3.53 11.57 -1.04
C LEU A 11 4.86 11.01 -1.55
N GLY A 12 5.05 9.71 -1.45
CA GLY A 12 6.20 9.00 -2.00
C GLY A 12 5.87 7.55 -2.32
N CYS A 13 6.41 7.03 -3.41
CA CYS A 13 6.23 5.63 -3.74
C CYS A 13 7.36 5.05 -4.61
N ILE A 14 7.48 3.74 -4.52
CA ILE A 14 8.26 2.86 -5.41
C ILE A 14 7.32 1.77 -5.85
N SER A 15 7.21 1.51 -7.13
CA SER A 15 6.25 0.55 -7.67
C SER A 15 6.78 -0.17 -8.92
N PRO A 16 6.16 -1.28 -9.34
CA PRO A 16 6.50 -1.96 -10.60
C PRO A 16 6.33 -1.11 -11.86
N VAL A 17 5.56 -0.02 -11.76
CA VAL A 17 5.28 0.90 -12.87
C VAL A 17 6.00 2.25 -12.76
N GLY A 18 6.78 2.48 -11.70
CA GLY A 18 7.56 3.72 -11.55
C GLY A 18 8.23 3.85 -10.19
N ASN A 19 9.38 4.54 -10.16
CA ASN A 19 10.19 4.75 -8.95
C ASN A 19 10.00 6.16 -8.35
N THR A 20 9.02 6.92 -8.84
CA THR A 20 8.58 8.21 -8.30
C THR A 20 7.06 8.30 -8.37
N VAL A 21 6.49 9.23 -7.60
CA VAL A 21 5.04 9.48 -7.60
C VAL A 21 4.56 9.86 -9.00
N ASP A 22 5.24 10.78 -9.68
CA ASP A 22 4.83 11.27 -11.00
C ASP A 22 4.91 10.16 -12.07
N ALA A 23 6.00 9.38 -12.09
CA ALA A 23 6.14 8.27 -13.04
C ALA A 23 5.10 7.19 -12.78
N THR A 24 4.89 6.82 -11.52
CA THR A 24 3.85 5.84 -11.14
C THR A 24 2.46 6.33 -11.55
N TRP A 25 2.12 7.57 -11.25
CA TRP A 25 0.82 8.14 -11.60
C TRP A 25 0.59 8.18 -13.12
N ALA A 26 1.56 8.68 -13.88
CA ALA A 26 1.47 8.75 -15.35
C ALA A 26 1.26 7.36 -15.98
N ASN A 27 2.02 6.35 -15.53
CA ASN A 27 1.93 4.99 -16.04
C ASN A 27 0.64 4.28 -15.63
N LEU A 28 0.12 4.54 -14.42
CA LEU A 28 -1.19 4.05 -14.00
C LEU A 28 -2.31 4.64 -14.85
N LEU A 29 -2.30 5.93 -15.14
CA LEU A 29 -3.29 6.57 -16.03
C LEU A 29 -3.22 6.05 -17.47
N ALA A 30 -2.01 5.71 -17.93
CA ALA A 30 -1.80 5.12 -19.24
C ALA A 30 -2.19 3.62 -19.32
N GLY A 31 -2.59 3.00 -18.20
CA GLY A 31 -2.92 1.58 -18.15
C GLY A 31 -1.73 0.66 -18.38
N GLN A 32 -0.51 1.09 -18.00
CA GLN A 32 0.69 0.27 -18.21
C GLN A 32 0.80 -0.82 -17.15
N SER A 33 0.96 -2.07 -17.58
CA SER A 33 1.23 -3.19 -16.68
C SER A 33 2.71 -3.20 -16.26
N GLY A 34 2.95 -3.28 -14.95
CA GLY A 34 4.27 -3.54 -14.37
C GLY A 34 4.59 -5.02 -14.19
N VAL A 35 3.63 -5.91 -14.50
CA VAL A 35 3.79 -7.35 -14.36
C VAL A 35 4.60 -7.92 -15.52
N GLY A 36 5.52 -8.82 -15.19
CA GLY A 36 6.39 -9.51 -16.13
C GLY A 36 6.81 -10.88 -15.64
N LEU A 37 7.65 -11.56 -16.40
CA LEU A 37 8.29 -12.78 -15.93
C LEU A 37 9.26 -12.45 -14.79
N ILE A 38 9.33 -13.34 -13.81
CA ILE A 38 10.25 -13.21 -12.67
C ILE A 38 11.69 -13.24 -13.18
N THR A 39 12.50 -12.27 -12.74
CA THR A 39 13.91 -12.14 -13.10
C THR A 39 14.87 -12.28 -11.91
N LYS A 40 14.36 -12.21 -10.69
CA LYS A 40 15.16 -12.21 -9.45
C LYS A 40 15.71 -13.58 -9.07
N PHE A 41 15.08 -14.66 -9.54
CA PHE A 41 15.52 -16.04 -9.32
C PHE A 41 15.05 -16.94 -10.48
N ASP A 42 15.60 -18.15 -10.57
CA ASP A 42 15.14 -19.14 -11.55
C ASP A 42 13.77 -19.70 -11.17
N ALA A 43 12.73 -19.25 -11.87
CA ALA A 43 11.35 -19.66 -11.69
C ALA A 43 10.94 -20.86 -12.59
N ALA A 44 11.87 -21.51 -13.31
CA ALA A 44 11.53 -22.55 -14.31
C ALA A 44 10.69 -23.69 -13.72
N THR A 45 10.95 -24.09 -12.48
CA THR A 45 10.27 -25.18 -11.77
C THR A 45 8.98 -24.75 -11.05
N PHE A 46 8.66 -23.45 -11.03
CA PHE A 46 7.48 -22.93 -10.33
C PHE A 46 6.27 -22.93 -11.25
N ASN A 47 5.08 -23.18 -10.70
CA ASN A 47 3.83 -23.07 -11.44
C ASN A 47 3.49 -21.62 -11.79
N CYS A 48 3.83 -20.67 -10.92
CA CYS A 48 3.73 -19.24 -11.16
C CYS A 48 5.11 -18.69 -11.50
N LYS A 49 5.22 -17.97 -12.65
CA LYS A 49 6.47 -17.40 -13.17
C LYS A 49 6.38 -15.90 -13.39
N VAL A 50 5.31 -15.27 -12.90
CA VAL A 50 5.04 -13.86 -13.11
C VAL A 50 5.01 -13.10 -11.80
N ALA A 51 5.50 -11.84 -11.83
CA ALA A 51 5.48 -10.93 -10.69
C ALA A 51 5.49 -9.47 -11.16
N GLY A 52 5.07 -8.58 -10.28
CA GLY A 52 5.26 -7.13 -10.40
C GLY A 52 6.56 -6.72 -9.71
N GLU A 53 7.71 -6.89 -10.37
CA GLU A 53 9.01 -6.49 -9.84
C GLU A 53 9.25 -4.99 -10.02
N VAL A 54 9.91 -4.36 -9.06
CA VAL A 54 10.46 -3.00 -9.20
C VAL A 54 11.62 -3.02 -10.19
N LYS A 55 11.58 -2.13 -11.20
CA LYS A 55 12.55 -2.08 -12.30
C LYS A 55 13.33 -0.78 -12.26
N GLY A 56 14.64 -0.86 -12.56
CA GLY A 56 15.49 0.33 -12.68
C GLY A 56 15.59 1.18 -11.41
N PHE A 57 15.42 0.58 -10.24
CA PHE A 57 15.54 1.29 -8.98
C PHE A 57 17.01 1.54 -8.63
N ASP A 58 17.35 2.82 -8.52
CA ASP A 58 18.68 3.27 -8.11
C ASP A 58 18.69 3.59 -6.61
N ILE A 59 19.23 2.67 -5.82
CA ILE A 59 19.36 2.84 -4.37
C ILE A 59 20.37 3.92 -4.00
N GLU A 60 21.39 4.16 -4.83
CA GLU A 60 22.45 5.14 -4.54
C GLU A 60 21.94 6.58 -4.56
N SER A 61 20.79 6.83 -5.21
CA SER A 61 20.07 8.10 -5.09
C SER A 61 19.53 8.38 -3.68
N TYR A 62 19.44 7.36 -2.82
CA TYR A 62 18.85 7.47 -1.48
C TYR A 62 19.84 7.15 -0.36
N MET A 63 20.80 6.28 -0.57
CA MET A 63 21.80 5.88 0.43
C MET A 63 23.05 5.32 -0.22
N SER A 64 24.15 5.27 0.53
CA SER A 64 25.40 4.68 0.00
C SER A 64 25.26 3.17 -0.25
N ALA A 65 25.98 2.63 -1.25
CA ALA A 65 26.03 1.21 -1.53
C ALA A 65 26.51 0.37 -0.31
N LYS A 66 27.33 0.96 0.58
CA LYS A 66 27.77 0.32 1.82
C LYS A 66 26.62 0.15 2.80
N GLU A 67 25.81 1.18 2.98
CA GLU A 67 24.64 1.19 3.85
C GLU A 67 23.57 0.22 3.32
N ALA A 68 23.26 0.27 2.02
CA ALA A 68 22.28 -0.58 1.38
C ALA A 68 22.56 -2.09 1.59
N ARG A 69 23.82 -2.50 1.57
CA ARG A 69 24.21 -3.93 1.80
C ARG A 69 23.86 -4.45 3.20
N THR A 70 23.52 -3.59 4.14
CA THR A 70 23.12 -3.96 5.51
C THR A 70 21.62 -4.10 5.69
N MET A 71 20.84 -3.97 4.63
CA MET A 71 19.37 -3.92 4.66
C MET A 71 18.79 -4.81 3.55
N ASP A 72 17.64 -5.41 3.82
CA ASP A 72 16.85 -6.07 2.76
C ASP A 72 16.12 -5.03 1.89
N ALA A 73 15.72 -5.42 0.69
CA ALA A 73 15.10 -4.55 -0.30
C ALA A 73 13.80 -3.87 0.17
N PHE A 74 13.01 -4.53 1.05
CA PHE A 74 11.81 -3.87 1.58
C PHE A 74 12.14 -2.60 2.39
N ILE A 75 13.30 -2.58 3.07
CA ILE A 75 13.79 -1.38 3.78
C ILE A 75 14.22 -0.32 2.76
N HIS A 76 14.90 -0.71 1.68
CA HIS A 76 15.31 0.21 0.62
C HIS A 76 14.12 0.96 0.01
N TYR A 77 13.09 0.21 -0.40
CA TYR A 77 11.89 0.81 -0.99
C TYR A 77 11.15 1.71 0.00
N GLY A 78 11.04 1.26 1.26
CA GLY A 78 10.41 2.04 2.32
C GLY A 78 11.11 3.36 2.61
N ILE A 79 12.45 3.36 2.70
CA ILE A 79 13.28 4.58 2.89
C ILE A 79 13.15 5.50 1.68
N ALA A 80 13.22 4.97 0.47
CA ALA A 80 13.10 5.76 -0.76
C ALA A 80 11.73 6.44 -0.86
N ALA A 81 10.65 5.71 -0.61
CA ALA A 81 9.31 6.28 -0.60
C ALA A 81 9.13 7.32 0.53
N ALA A 82 9.67 7.06 1.73
CA ALA A 82 9.64 8.03 2.82
C ALA A 82 10.45 9.30 2.48
N ALA A 83 11.60 9.16 1.82
CA ALA A 83 12.41 10.30 1.39
C ALA A 83 11.65 11.20 0.39
N GLN A 84 10.95 10.60 -0.56
CA GLN A 84 10.08 11.34 -1.49
C GLN A 84 8.96 12.07 -0.72
N ALA A 85 8.28 11.38 0.20
CA ALA A 85 7.16 11.95 0.95
C ALA A 85 7.61 13.12 1.85
N VAL A 86 8.75 12.99 2.54
CA VAL A 86 9.33 14.03 3.40
C VAL A 86 9.72 15.26 2.58
N ALA A 87 10.35 15.04 1.41
CA ALA A 87 10.73 16.12 0.49
C ALA A 87 9.50 16.83 -0.10
N ASP A 88 8.48 16.08 -0.54
CA ASP A 88 7.24 16.63 -1.11
C ASP A 88 6.45 17.42 -0.05
N ALA A 89 6.45 16.96 1.21
CA ALA A 89 5.85 17.68 2.33
C ALA A 89 6.60 18.98 2.70
N GLY A 90 7.84 19.15 2.24
CA GLY A 90 8.69 20.26 2.66
C GLY A 90 8.94 20.30 4.16
N LEU A 91 9.08 19.12 4.79
CA LEU A 91 9.40 19.06 6.22
C LEU A 91 10.84 19.55 6.47
N PRO A 92 11.08 20.32 7.54
CA PRO A 92 12.45 20.69 7.92
C PRO A 92 13.24 19.43 8.32
N THR A 93 14.51 19.38 7.91
CA THR A 93 15.43 18.28 8.17
C THR A 93 16.82 18.82 8.53
N GLY A 94 17.67 18.00 9.16
CA GLY A 94 19.00 18.42 9.57
C GLY A 94 18.96 19.61 10.53
N ASP A 95 19.82 20.62 10.30
CA ASP A 95 19.92 21.79 11.16
C ASP A 95 18.67 22.68 11.16
N ALA A 96 17.79 22.52 10.18
CA ALA A 96 16.51 23.25 10.13
C ALA A 96 15.42 22.62 11.01
N LEU A 97 15.62 21.40 11.51
CA LEU A 97 14.66 20.70 12.37
C LEU A 97 14.91 21.09 13.84
N SER A 98 13.98 21.83 14.45
CA SER A 98 14.05 22.13 15.86
C SER A 98 13.83 20.89 16.72
N GLU A 99 14.44 20.86 17.92
CA GLU A 99 14.26 19.75 18.87
C GLU A 99 12.79 19.58 19.29
N GLU A 100 12.06 20.69 19.47
CA GLU A 100 10.63 20.67 19.78
C GLU A 100 9.83 19.98 18.68
N LEU A 101 10.04 20.37 17.41
CA LEU A 101 9.34 19.77 16.29
C LEU A 101 9.76 18.31 16.08
N ALA A 102 11.05 17.99 16.27
CA ALA A 102 11.55 16.61 16.14
C ALA A 102 10.78 15.63 17.02
N THR A 103 10.45 16.03 18.27
CA THR A 103 9.68 15.19 19.21
C THR A 103 8.20 15.06 18.84
N ARG A 104 7.72 15.87 17.89
CA ARG A 104 6.34 15.86 17.39
C ARG A 104 6.17 15.17 16.05
N ILE A 105 7.27 14.69 15.43
CA ILE A 105 7.25 13.96 14.16
C ILE A 105 7.46 12.47 14.42
N GLY A 106 6.46 11.64 14.14
CA GLY A 106 6.51 10.19 14.27
C GLY A 106 6.72 9.46 12.95
N CYS A 107 7.02 8.16 13.04
CA CYS A 107 7.16 7.23 11.90
C CYS A 107 6.34 5.97 12.16
N VAL A 108 5.41 5.64 11.25
CA VAL A 108 4.57 4.42 11.33
C VAL A 108 4.59 3.73 9.97
N ILE A 109 5.59 2.89 9.73
CA ILE A 109 5.79 2.21 8.44
C ILE A 109 5.99 0.72 8.70
N GLY A 110 5.18 -0.12 8.07
CA GLY A 110 5.19 -1.56 8.24
C GLY A 110 5.53 -2.33 6.97
N SER A 111 5.68 -3.65 7.13
CA SER A 111 5.78 -4.64 6.05
C SER A 111 5.01 -5.89 6.46
N GLY A 112 4.46 -6.62 5.50
CA GLY A 112 3.68 -7.84 5.80
C GLY A 112 4.56 -9.03 6.17
N ILE A 113 5.67 -9.21 5.48
CA ILE A 113 6.61 -10.33 5.66
C ILE A 113 7.99 -9.84 6.14
N GLY A 114 8.42 -8.66 5.69
CA GLY A 114 9.76 -8.15 6.00
C GLY A 114 10.85 -8.77 5.12
N GLY A 115 12.04 -8.98 5.67
CA GLY A 115 13.25 -9.36 4.94
C GLY A 115 13.33 -10.82 4.52
N LEU A 116 12.31 -11.36 3.88
CA LEU A 116 12.30 -12.77 3.44
C LEU A 116 13.44 -13.10 2.47
N PRO A 117 13.78 -12.31 1.44
CA PRO A 117 14.92 -12.57 0.57
C PRO A 117 16.26 -12.65 1.31
N MET A 118 16.47 -11.78 2.30
CA MET A 118 17.67 -11.79 3.13
C MET A 118 17.73 -13.05 4.02
N ILE A 119 16.58 -13.48 4.57
CA ILE A 119 16.48 -14.73 5.35
C ILE A 119 16.87 -15.91 4.48
N GLU A 120 16.34 -16.02 3.25
CA GLU A 120 16.67 -17.08 2.29
C GLU A 120 18.18 -17.10 1.99
N THR A 121 18.75 -15.95 1.69
CA THR A 121 20.16 -15.79 1.34
C THR A 121 21.06 -16.18 2.50
N VAL A 122 20.84 -15.65 3.69
CA VAL A 122 21.68 -15.92 4.87
C VAL A 122 21.54 -17.37 5.34
N HIS A 123 20.32 -17.94 5.25
CA HIS A 123 20.12 -19.36 5.56
C HIS A 123 20.89 -20.26 4.59
N SER A 124 20.85 -19.99 3.30
CA SER A 124 21.59 -20.75 2.28
C SER A 124 23.11 -20.67 2.50
N GLU A 125 23.63 -19.49 2.84
CA GLU A 125 25.05 -19.32 3.18
C GLU A 125 25.43 -20.05 4.48
N TYR A 126 24.58 -20.01 5.49
CA TYR A 126 24.79 -20.75 6.74
C TYR A 126 24.88 -22.27 6.49
N VAL A 127 23.95 -22.83 5.74
CA VAL A 127 23.95 -24.27 5.39
C VAL A 127 25.20 -24.64 4.59
N ALA A 128 25.60 -23.82 3.63
CA ALA A 128 26.74 -24.10 2.76
C ALA A 128 28.12 -23.92 3.45
N ARG A 129 28.23 -22.94 4.38
CA ARG A 129 29.53 -22.43 4.86
C ARG A 129 29.66 -22.32 6.40
N GLY A 130 28.59 -22.64 7.14
CA GLY A 130 28.53 -22.62 8.60
C GLY A 130 28.29 -21.25 9.24
N ALA A 131 28.10 -21.24 10.56
CA ALA A 131 27.62 -20.11 11.35
C ALA A 131 28.46 -18.80 11.23
N ARG A 132 29.75 -18.91 10.90
CA ARG A 132 30.65 -17.75 10.73
C ARG A 132 30.26 -16.84 9.56
N ARG A 133 29.34 -17.30 8.70
CA ARG A 133 28.83 -16.52 7.55
C ARG A 133 27.58 -15.69 7.86
N ILE A 134 26.97 -15.91 9.03
CA ILE A 134 25.83 -15.09 9.45
C ILE A 134 26.33 -13.66 9.71
N SER A 135 25.74 -12.70 8.97
CA SER A 135 26.06 -11.28 9.10
C SER A 135 25.65 -10.74 10.48
N PRO A 136 26.43 -9.86 11.12
CA PRO A 136 25.98 -9.14 12.31
C PRO A 136 24.79 -8.21 12.03
N PHE A 137 24.54 -7.89 10.77
CA PHE A 137 23.38 -7.10 10.34
C PHE A 137 22.16 -7.95 10.02
N PHE A 138 22.23 -9.30 10.13
CA PHE A 138 21.12 -10.18 9.72
C PHE A 138 19.81 -9.82 10.41
N VAL A 139 19.79 -9.69 11.72
CA VAL A 139 18.56 -9.35 12.45
C VAL A 139 18.05 -7.95 12.05
N PRO A 140 18.86 -6.87 12.15
CA PRO A 140 18.40 -5.53 11.72
C PRO A 140 17.98 -5.43 10.26
N SER A 141 18.54 -6.26 9.36
CA SER A 141 18.18 -6.24 7.94
C SER A 141 16.83 -6.87 7.63
N THR A 142 16.26 -7.66 8.57
CA THR A 142 15.07 -8.48 8.30
C THR A 142 13.82 -8.08 9.09
N ILE A 143 13.98 -7.44 10.26
CA ILE A 143 12.83 -7.11 11.11
C ILE A 143 12.04 -5.91 10.59
N VAL A 144 10.72 -6.04 10.68
CA VAL A 144 9.75 -5.17 9.99
C VAL A 144 9.81 -3.71 10.42
N ASN A 145 10.11 -3.44 11.70
CA ASN A 145 10.15 -2.08 12.23
C ASN A 145 11.35 -1.23 11.76
N MET A 146 12.28 -1.84 11.03
CA MET A 146 13.51 -1.13 10.64
C MET A 146 13.30 -0.07 9.56
N ILE A 147 12.22 -0.12 8.79
CA ILE A 147 11.89 0.99 7.89
C ILE A 147 11.65 2.26 8.72
N ALA A 148 10.72 2.20 9.67
CA ALA A 148 10.41 3.33 10.57
C ALA A 148 11.65 3.76 11.38
N GLY A 149 12.45 2.80 11.87
CA GLY A 149 13.69 3.05 12.58
C GLY A 149 14.71 3.83 11.74
N HIS A 150 14.97 3.40 10.51
CA HIS A 150 15.93 4.09 9.62
C HIS A 150 15.43 5.47 9.20
N VAL A 151 14.14 5.65 8.93
CA VAL A 151 13.54 6.96 8.62
C VAL A 151 13.70 7.92 9.79
N SER A 152 13.37 7.47 11.01
CA SER A 152 13.55 8.23 12.24
C SER A 152 15.02 8.66 12.43
N ILE A 153 15.97 7.73 12.34
CA ILE A 153 17.40 8.01 12.48
C ILE A 153 17.89 8.98 11.41
N ARG A 154 17.47 8.77 10.15
CA ARG A 154 17.94 9.58 9.00
C ARG A 154 17.53 11.05 9.11
N TYR A 155 16.33 11.30 9.58
CA TYR A 155 15.75 12.65 9.63
C TYR A 155 15.76 13.27 11.03
N GLY A 156 16.14 12.52 12.06
CA GLY A 156 16.12 13.01 13.45
C GLY A 156 14.69 13.11 14.02
N PHE A 157 13.72 12.36 13.49
CA PHE A 157 12.34 12.36 14.00
C PHE A 157 12.26 11.56 15.30
N LYS A 158 11.78 12.17 16.38
CA LYS A 158 11.82 11.63 17.75
C LYS A 158 10.44 11.38 18.35
N GLY A 159 9.37 11.55 17.57
CA GLY A 159 8.01 11.20 17.96
C GLY A 159 7.78 9.68 17.98
N PRO A 160 6.52 9.22 18.06
CA PRO A 160 6.18 7.79 18.07
C PRO A 160 6.82 7.05 16.89
N ASN A 161 7.47 5.91 17.15
CA ASN A 161 8.14 5.10 16.13
C ASN A 161 7.68 3.65 16.26
N LEU A 162 6.92 3.15 15.28
CA LEU A 162 6.41 1.79 15.31
C LEU A 162 6.13 1.23 13.91
N ALA A 163 5.96 -0.08 13.84
CA ALA A 163 5.47 -0.79 12.68
C ALA A 163 4.25 -1.63 13.05
N ILE A 164 3.26 -1.66 12.16
CA ILE A 164 2.10 -2.54 12.26
C ILE A 164 2.29 -3.64 11.23
N VAL A 165 1.90 -4.87 11.57
CA VAL A 165 1.97 -6.04 10.70
C VAL A 165 0.60 -6.71 10.68
N THR A 166 -0.12 -6.56 9.58
CA THR A 166 -1.47 -7.09 9.36
C THR A 166 -1.64 -7.60 7.93
N ALA A 167 -0.65 -8.38 7.48
CA ALA A 167 -0.61 -8.96 6.14
C ALA A 167 -0.87 -7.89 5.05
N CYS A 168 -1.83 -8.14 4.14
CA CYS A 168 -2.14 -7.23 3.03
C CYS A 168 -2.73 -5.87 3.46
N THR A 169 -3.13 -5.72 4.72
CA THR A 169 -3.73 -4.49 5.27
C THR A 169 -2.70 -3.60 5.98
N THR A 170 -1.47 -4.06 6.12
CA THR A 170 -0.39 -3.41 6.88
C THR A 170 -0.25 -1.91 6.60
N GLY A 171 0.00 -1.53 5.36
CA GLY A 171 0.23 -0.12 5.00
C GLY A 171 -0.99 0.77 5.25
N LEU A 172 -2.19 0.26 5.00
CA LEU A 172 -3.44 0.95 5.31
C LEU A 172 -3.62 1.14 6.83
N HIS A 173 -3.36 0.11 7.63
CA HIS A 173 -3.43 0.19 9.08
C HIS A 173 -2.37 1.14 9.65
N CYS A 174 -1.15 1.16 9.09
CA CYS A 174 -0.13 2.14 9.46
C CYS A 174 -0.62 3.58 9.26
N ILE A 175 -1.21 3.88 8.10
CA ILE A 175 -1.78 5.20 7.79
C ILE A 175 -2.93 5.55 8.72
N GLY A 176 -3.87 4.63 8.93
CA GLY A 176 -5.02 4.85 9.80
C GLY A 176 -4.64 5.09 11.26
N GLN A 177 -3.71 4.30 11.80
CA GLN A 177 -3.23 4.49 13.18
C GLN A 177 -2.39 5.77 13.31
N ALA A 178 -1.58 6.13 12.32
CA ALA A 178 -0.88 7.40 12.29
C ALA A 178 -1.85 8.59 12.34
N GLY A 179 -2.96 8.51 11.58
CA GLY A 179 -4.04 9.50 11.66
C GLY A 179 -4.59 9.62 13.09
N ARG A 180 -4.88 8.49 13.76
CA ARG A 180 -5.35 8.49 15.15
C ARG A 180 -4.34 9.10 16.11
N MET A 181 -3.05 8.83 15.98
CA MET A 181 -2.02 9.45 16.81
C MET A 181 -2.05 10.98 16.72
N ILE A 182 -2.24 11.51 15.50
CA ILE A 182 -2.40 12.95 15.32
C ILE A 182 -3.70 13.46 15.95
N GLU A 183 -4.80 12.75 15.74
CA GLU A 183 -6.12 13.10 16.31
C GLU A 183 -6.09 13.17 17.85
N TYR A 184 -5.39 12.22 18.50
CA TYR A 184 -5.24 12.18 19.96
C TYR A 184 -4.16 13.13 20.49
N GLY A 185 -3.30 13.68 19.62
CA GLY A 185 -2.26 14.63 20.02
C GLY A 185 -0.93 13.99 20.41
N ASP A 186 -0.72 12.70 20.12
CA ASP A 186 0.58 12.04 20.37
C ASP A 186 1.67 12.58 19.44
N ALA A 187 1.30 13.01 18.23
CA ALA A 187 2.16 13.65 17.25
C ALA A 187 1.44 14.78 16.52
N ASP A 188 2.18 15.67 15.85
CA ASP A 188 1.64 16.68 14.94
C ASP A 188 1.86 16.29 13.48
N VAL A 189 2.90 15.50 13.23
CA VAL A 189 3.25 14.96 11.90
C VAL A 189 3.60 13.49 12.04
N VAL A 190 3.17 12.65 11.10
CA VAL A 190 3.59 11.24 11.05
C VAL A 190 3.88 10.84 9.60
N VAL A 191 5.07 10.28 9.38
CA VAL A 191 5.44 9.60 8.13
C VAL A 191 4.91 8.18 8.20
N ALA A 192 3.93 7.84 7.36
CA ALA A 192 3.17 6.60 7.48
C ALA A 192 3.00 5.86 6.15
N GLY A 193 3.00 4.55 6.19
CA GLY A 193 2.80 3.73 5.01
C GLY A 193 3.21 2.28 5.15
N GLY A 194 3.56 1.66 4.03
CA GLY A 194 4.02 0.28 3.99
C GLY A 194 4.95 0.00 2.82
N SER A 195 5.75 -1.04 2.98
CA SER A 195 6.70 -1.52 1.98
C SER A 195 6.79 -3.03 1.99
N GLU A 196 7.07 -3.64 0.85
CA GLU A 196 7.27 -5.08 0.72
C GLU A 196 8.23 -5.41 -0.42
N ALA A 197 9.05 -6.45 -0.24
CA ALA A 197 9.93 -6.99 -1.27
C ALA A 197 9.97 -8.53 -1.19
N ALA A 198 8.80 -9.18 -1.31
CA ALA A 198 8.63 -10.61 -1.11
C ALA A 198 8.72 -11.45 -2.41
N VAL A 199 9.15 -10.85 -3.53
CA VAL A 199 9.38 -11.60 -4.79
C VAL A 199 10.68 -12.38 -4.67
N SER A 200 10.58 -13.57 -4.09
CA SER A 200 11.66 -14.53 -3.81
C SER A 200 11.17 -15.96 -3.99
N ALA A 201 12.07 -16.92 -3.95
CA ALA A 201 11.72 -18.33 -4.14
C ALA A 201 10.71 -18.82 -3.08
N LEU A 202 10.93 -18.51 -1.79
CA LEU A 202 9.98 -18.90 -0.73
C LEU A 202 8.70 -18.05 -0.78
N GLY A 203 8.79 -16.75 -1.10
CA GLY A 203 7.62 -15.89 -1.23
C GLY A 203 6.67 -16.38 -2.32
N VAL A 204 7.18 -16.53 -3.54
CA VAL A 204 6.39 -17.06 -4.68
C VAL A 204 5.99 -18.51 -4.43
N GLY A 205 6.91 -19.36 -3.95
CA GLY A 205 6.65 -20.78 -3.68
C GLY A 205 5.57 -20.99 -2.62
N GLY A 206 5.60 -20.21 -1.54
CA GLY A 206 4.60 -20.30 -0.47
C GLY A 206 3.19 -19.97 -0.95
N PHE A 207 3.00 -18.87 -1.67
CA PHE A 207 1.71 -18.50 -2.23
C PHE A 207 1.27 -19.43 -3.37
N ALA A 208 2.20 -19.93 -4.21
CA ALA A 208 1.91 -20.90 -5.25
C ALA A 208 1.43 -22.25 -4.66
N ALA A 209 2.04 -22.71 -3.56
CA ALA A 209 1.62 -23.92 -2.84
C ALA A 209 0.19 -23.80 -2.30
N MET A 210 -0.25 -22.58 -1.94
CA MET A 210 -1.63 -22.28 -1.54
C MET A 210 -2.59 -22.16 -2.74
N ARG A 211 -2.10 -22.23 -3.97
CA ARG A 211 -2.86 -21.98 -5.21
C ARG A 211 -3.52 -20.59 -5.23
N ALA A 212 -2.84 -19.60 -4.65
CA ALA A 212 -3.33 -18.23 -4.53
C ALA A 212 -2.86 -17.33 -5.68
N LEU A 213 -1.80 -17.75 -6.41
CA LEU A 213 -1.20 -16.98 -7.51
C LEU A 213 -1.78 -17.36 -8.87
N SER A 214 -1.86 -16.37 -9.77
CA SER A 214 -2.13 -16.59 -11.18
C SER A 214 -1.04 -17.45 -11.82
N THR A 215 -1.46 -18.35 -12.69
CA THR A 215 -0.59 -19.23 -13.48
C THR A 215 -0.53 -18.84 -14.96
N ARG A 216 -1.00 -17.64 -15.30
CA ARG A 216 -0.99 -17.09 -16.67
C ARG A 216 0.43 -16.63 -17.06
N ASN A 217 1.32 -17.60 -17.23
CA ASN A 217 2.74 -17.36 -17.51
C ASN A 217 3.01 -16.93 -18.96
N ASP A 218 2.13 -17.31 -19.90
CA ASP A 218 2.31 -17.05 -21.33
C ASP A 218 1.96 -15.61 -21.72
N ASP A 219 1.19 -14.92 -20.87
CA ASP A 219 0.81 -13.52 -21.06
C ASP A 219 0.86 -12.77 -19.72
N PRO A 220 2.07 -12.46 -19.23
CA PRO A 220 2.28 -11.85 -17.91
C PRO A 220 1.52 -10.54 -17.72
N ALA A 221 1.47 -9.69 -18.75
CA ALA A 221 0.83 -8.38 -18.67
C ALA A 221 -0.66 -8.44 -18.36
N THR A 222 -1.32 -9.57 -18.69
CA THR A 222 -2.75 -9.79 -18.43
C THR A 222 -3.02 -10.75 -17.26
N ALA A 223 -1.99 -11.17 -16.52
CA ALA A 223 -2.15 -12.13 -15.43
C ALA A 223 -2.95 -11.57 -14.25
N SER A 224 -2.73 -10.29 -13.90
CA SER A 224 -3.56 -9.60 -12.91
C SER A 224 -4.76 -8.94 -13.58
N ARG A 225 -5.95 -9.48 -13.30
CA ARG A 225 -7.22 -9.08 -13.96
C ARG A 225 -8.38 -9.00 -12.96
N PRO A 226 -8.34 -8.09 -11.98
CA PRO A 226 -9.42 -7.96 -11.01
C PRO A 226 -10.77 -7.78 -11.69
N PHE A 227 -11.80 -8.48 -11.16
CA PHE A 227 -13.19 -8.44 -11.61
C PHE A 227 -13.46 -9.04 -13.00
N ASP A 228 -12.43 -9.54 -13.70
CA ASP A 228 -12.59 -10.30 -14.94
C ASP A 228 -12.99 -11.74 -14.64
N LYS A 229 -13.80 -12.35 -15.52
CA LYS A 229 -14.35 -13.71 -15.37
C LYS A 229 -13.27 -14.79 -15.38
N ASP A 230 -12.17 -14.55 -16.12
CA ASP A 230 -11.08 -15.51 -16.31
C ASP A 230 -9.92 -15.29 -15.34
N ARG A 231 -10.12 -14.56 -14.23
CA ARG A 231 -9.10 -14.38 -13.17
C ARG A 231 -8.84 -15.70 -12.44
N ASP A 232 -7.60 -15.99 -12.18
CA ASP A 232 -7.16 -17.28 -11.60
C ASP A 232 -6.29 -17.16 -10.34
N GLY A 233 -6.12 -15.96 -9.82
CA GLY A 233 -5.28 -15.68 -8.64
C GLY A 233 -4.60 -14.33 -8.72
N PHE A 234 -3.98 -13.90 -7.63
CA PHE A 234 -3.25 -12.65 -7.63
C PHE A 234 -1.84 -12.78 -8.24
N VAL A 235 -1.26 -11.67 -8.65
CA VAL A 235 0.16 -11.59 -9.03
C VAL A 235 0.91 -10.94 -7.89
N LEU A 236 1.97 -11.58 -7.37
CA LEU A 236 2.81 -11.01 -6.33
C LEU A 236 3.55 -9.78 -6.87
N GLY A 237 3.50 -8.69 -6.12
CA GLY A 237 4.22 -7.45 -6.44
C GLY A 237 5.12 -7.00 -5.28
N GLU A 238 5.95 -6.00 -5.54
CA GLU A 238 6.83 -5.38 -4.56
C GLU A 238 6.88 -3.86 -4.72
N GLY A 239 7.35 -3.16 -3.69
CA GLY A 239 7.45 -1.71 -3.67
C GLY A 239 6.99 -1.11 -2.35
N ALA A 240 6.77 0.20 -2.33
CA ALA A 240 6.37 0.95 -1.15
C ALA A 240 5.44 2.10 -1.50
N GLY A 241 4.61 2.48 -0.54
CA GLY A 241 3.87 3.73 -0.55
C GLY A 241 3.89 4.36 0.83
N VAL A 242 4.29 5.61 0.89
CA VAL A 242 4.44 6.39 2.12
C VAL A 242 3.85 7.77 1.93
N MET A 243 3.18 8.27 2.94
CA MET A 243 2.66 9.64 2.98
C MET A 243 3.04 10.34 4.27
N VAL A 244 3.08 11.66 4.23
CA VAL A 244 3.15 12.50 5.41
C VAL A 244 1.74 12.91 5.78
N LEU A 245 1.33 12.51 6.97
CA LEU A 245 0.11 12.98 7.63
C LEU A 245 0.45 14.10 8.59
N GLU A 246 -0.38 15.13 8.65
CA GLU A 246 -0.12 16.32 9.44
C GLU A 246 -1.40 16.89 10.04
N GLU A 247 -1.31 17.45 11.23
CA GLU A 247 -2.42 18.20 11.82
C GLU A 247 -2.72 19.44 10.97
N TYR A 248 -4.01 19.65 10.69
CA TYR A 248 -4.48 20.64 9.71
C TYR A 248 -4.00 22.08 10.01
N ASN A 249 -4.10 22.53 11.27
CA ASN A 249 -3.68 23.89 11.61
C ASN A 249 -2.15 24.03 11.59
N HIS A 250 -1.42 22.97 11.96
CA HIS A 250 0.03 22.92 11.83
C HIS A 250 0.44 23.03 10.35
N ALA A 251 -0.19 22.23 9.46
CA ALA A 251 0.05 22.30 8.02
C ALA A 251 -0.22 23.69 7.44
N LYS A 252 -1.35 24.32 7.81
CA LYS A 252 -1.70 25.67 7.38
C LYS A 252 -0.74 26.72 7.88
N ALA A 253 -0.33 26.65 9.15
CA ALA A 253 0.56 27.62 9.77
C ALA A 253 1.94 27.69 9.08
N ARG A 254 2.44 26.57 8.57
CA ARG A 254 3.69 26.52 7.81
C ARG A 254 3.53 26.65 6.28
N GLY A 255 2.30 26.86 5.80
CA GLY A 255 2.01 27.01 4.35
C GLY A 255 2.20 25.73 3.54
N ALA A 256 1.99 24.56 4.14
CA ALA A 256 2.14 23.27 3.47
C ALA A 256 1.16 23.10 2.33
N LYS A 257 1.58 22.43 1.26
CA LYS A 257 0.69 21.86 0.25
C LYS A 257 -0.19 20.81 0.93
N ILE A 258 -1.49 20.84 0.69
CA ILE A 258 -2.42 19.84 1.20
C ILE A 258 -3.09 19.14 0.02
N TYR A 259 -2.93 17.82 -0.05
CA TYR A 259 -3.53 16.99 -1.10
C TYR A 259 -4.97 16.60 -0.79
N ALA A 260 -5.22 16.16 0.43
CA ALA A 260 -6.49 15.63 0.89
C ALA A 260 -6.58 15.69 2.42
N GLU A 261 -7.76 15.51 2.96
CA GLU A 261 -7.99 15.21 4.38
C GLU A 261 -8.20 13.70 4.56
N LEU A 262 -7.47 13.06 5.48
CA LEU A 262 -7.79 11.75 6.00
C LEU A 262 -8.94 11.91 7.00
N ALA A 263 -10.16 11.70 6.52
CA ALA A 263 -11.37 11.99 7.28
C ALA A 263 -11.82 10.85 8.18
N GLY A 264 -11.52 9.60 7.80
CA GLY A 264 -11.96 8.44 8.55
C GLY A 264 -11.12 7.19 8.38
N PHE A 265 -11.16 6.33 9.40
CA PHE A 265 -10.51 5.04 9.44
C PHE A 265 -11.40 4.01 10.15
N GLY A 266 -11.63 2.87 9.51
CA GLY A 266 -12.38 1.74 10.04
C GLY A 266 -11.59 0.45 9.99
N MET A 267 -11.77 -0.39 11.00
CA MET A 267 -11.17 -1.71 11.09
C MET A 267 -12.20 -2.74 11.49
N SER A 268 -12.00 -3.99 11.08
CA SER A 268 -12.78 -5.15 11.54
C SER A 268 -11.96 -6.43 11.44
N ALA A 269 -12.46 -7.49 12.03
CA ALA A 269 -11.94 -8.84 11.86
C ALA A 269 -13.06 -9.78 11.37
N ASP A 270 -12.72 -10.73 10.50
CA ASP A 270 -13.66 -11.73 9.98
C ASP A 270 -14.04 -12.77 11.04
N ALA A 271 -13.09 -13.12 11.92
CA ALA A 271 -13.22 -14.18 12.93
C ALA A 271 -13.73 -15.52 12.36
N GLY A 272 -13.39 -15.77 11.09
CA GLY A 272 -13.82 -16.96 10.36
C GLY A 272 -12.64 -17.86 10.03
N HIS A 273 -12.17 -17.81 8.78
CA HIS A 273 -11.08 -18.63 8.28
C HIS A 273 -9.80 -17.80 8.07
N MET A 274 -8.64 -18.45 8.18
CA MET A 274 -7.32 -17.81 8.09
C MET A 274 -7.08 -17.11 6.73
N THR A 275 -7.58 -17.69 5.64
CA THR A 275 -7.34 -17.21 4.26
C THR A 275 -8.59 -17.06 3.39
N ALA A 276 -9.71 -17.70 3.78
CA ALA A 276 -10.95 -17.59 3.02
C ALA A 276 -11.63 -16.25 3.31
N PRO A 277 -11.87 -15.42 2.27
CA PRO A 277 -12.52 -14.13 2.44
C PRO A 277 -13.99 -14.29 2.79
N ASN A 278 -14.54 -13.33 3.54
CA ASN A 278 -15.98 -13.17 3.68
C ASN A 278 -16.42 -11.75 3.30
N MET A 279 -17.71 -11.50 3.27
CA MET A 279 -18.26 -10.19 2.88
C MET A 279 -18.50 -9.29 4.09
N ASP A 280 -18.81 -9.85 5.24
CA ASP A 280 -19.28 -9.05 6.42
C ASP A 280 -18.15 -8.25 7.07
N GLY A 281 -16.95 -8.84 7.23
CA GLY A 281 -15.79 -8.13 7.78
C GLY A 281 -15.45 -6.87 6.97
N PRO A 282 -15.19 -6.98 5.66
CA PRO A 282 -15.00 -5.86 4.75
C PRO A 282 -16.11 -4.81 4.84
N ARG A 283 -17.38 -5.22 4.79
CA ARG A 283 -18.53 -4.32 4.94
C ARG A 283 -18.44 -3.51 6.25
N ARG A 284 -18.18 -4.17 7.38
CA ARG A 284 -18.07 -3.49 8.69
C ARG A 284 -16.90 -2.51 8.74
N ALA A 285 -15.78 -2.81 8.10
CA ALA A 285 -14.65 -1.89 8.00
C ALA A 285 -15.01 -0.63 7.21
N ILE A 286 -15.68 -0.77 6.05
CA ILE A 286 -16.15 0.36 5.24
C ILE A 286 -17.14 1.21 6.02
N VAL A 287 -18.18 0.61 6.59
CA VAL A 287 -19.20 1.32 7.38
C VAL A 287 -18.55 2.05 8.57
N SER A 288 -17.63 1.39 9.27
CA SER A 288 -16.91 2.00 10.40
C SER A 288 -16.07 3.21 9.95
N ALA A 289 -15.42 3.14 8.79
CA ALA A 289 -14.65 4.26 8.26
C ALA A 289 -15.53 5.45 7.90
N LEU A 290 -16.67 5.20 7.25
CA LEU A 290 -17.65 6.25 6.90
C LEU A 290 -18.26 6.89 8.16
N CYS A 291 -18.66 6.09 9.14
CA CYS A 291 -19.16 6.60 10.43
C CYS A 291 -18.08 7.43 11.15
N ASN A 292 -16.83 6.97 11.15
CA ASN A 292 -15.70 7.69 11.76
C ASN A 292 -15.44 9.03 11.05
N ALA A 293 -15.65 9.09 9.73
CA ALA A 293 -15.53 10.30 8.92
C ALA A 293 -16.73 11.27 9.06
N GLY A 294 -17.86 10.81 9.60
CA GLY A 294 -19.13 11.57 9.58
C GLY A 294 -19.66 11.76 8.16
N ILE A 295 -19.42 10.80 7.27
CA ILE A 295 -19.79 10.83 5.85
C ILE A 295 -20.85 9.78 5.56
N ASN A 296 -21.92 10.19 4.86
CA ASN A 296 -22.96 9.28 4.40
C ASN A 296 -22.51 8.50 3.16
N ALA A 297 -23.09 7.33 2.94
CA ALA A 297 -22.79 6.46 1.82
C ALA A 297 -22.99 7.14 0.45
N ASP A 298 -24.01 8.01 0.31
CA ASP A 298 -24.36 8.75 -0.91
C ASP A 298 -23.35 9.85 -1.29
N GLN A 299 -22.40 10.16 -0.43
CA GLN A 299 -21.34 11.13 -0.68
C GLN A 299 -20.08 10.48 -1.29
N VAL A 300 -19.96 9.16 -1.29
CA VAL A 300 -18.81 8.44 -1.85
C VAL A 300 -18.84 8.48 -3.38
N ASN A 301 -17.75 8.93 -3.99
CA ASN A 301 -17.64 9.01 -5.45
C ASN A 301 -16.73 7.90 -6.02
N TYR A 302 -15.71 7.49 -5.27
CA TYR A 302 -14.66 6.62 -5.74
C TYR A 302 -14.23 5.64 -4.66
N VAL A 303 -13.97 4.38 -5.07
CA VAL A 303 -13.40 3.33 -4.22
C VAL A 303 -12.16 2.76 -4.90
N ASN A 304 -11.00 2.91 -4.27
CA ASN A 304 -9.84 2.12 -4.61
C ASN A 304 -9.93 0.79 -3.85
N ALA A 305 -10.28 -0.25 -4.56
CA ALA A 305 -10.59 -1.55 -4.01
C ALA A 305 -9.33 -2.32 -3.58
N HIS A 306 -9.52 -3.32 -2.75
CA HIS A 306 -8.51 -4.35 -2.54
C HIS A 306 -8.27 -5.16 -3.81
N GLY A 307 -9.33 -5.64 -4.47
CA GLY A 307 -9.36 -6.17 -5.85
C GLY A 307 -8.12 -6.95 -6.27
N THR A 308 -7.94 -8.15 -5.71
CA THR A 308 -6.68 -8.92 -5.86
C THR A 308 -6.61 -9.78 -7.10
N SER A 309 -7.66 -9.85 -7.92
CA SER A 309 -7.76 -10.80 -9.04
C SER A 309 -7.93 -12.26 -8.58
N THR A 310 -8.52 -12.46 -7.40
CA THR A 310 -8.87 -13.81 -6.91
C THR A 310 -10.34 -14.09 -7.13
N PRO A 311 -10.73 -15.34 -7.50
CA PRO A 311 -12.12 -15.65 -7.83
C PRO A 311 -13.13 -15.22 -6.77
N LEU A 312 -12.93 -15.60 -5.51
CA LEU A 312 -13.86 -15.28 -4.42
C LEU A 312 -13.62 -13.90 -3.80
N GLY A 313 -12.37 -13.43 -3.79
CA GLY A 313 -12.04 -12.15 -3.14
C GLY A 313 -12.74 -10.98 -3.79
N ASP A 314 -12.71 -10.92 -5.11
CA ASP A 314 -13.29 -9.81 -5.88
C ASP A 314 -14.82 -9.79 -5.81
N ILE A 315 -15.47 -10.96 -5.81
CA ILE A 315 -16.92 -11.08 -5.60
C ILE A 315 -17.32 -10.62 -4.20
N ASN A 316 -16.60 -11.09 -3.17
CA ASN A 316 -16.90 -10.73 -1.79
C ASN A 316 -16.70 -9.22 -1.54
N GLU A 317 -15.68 -8.61 -2.13
CA GLU A 317 -15.48 -7.16 -2.04
C GLU A 317 -16.59 -6.38 -2.76
N SER A 318 -16.97 -6.80 -3.97
CA SER A 318 -18.09 -6.20 -4.71
C SER A 318 -19.38 -6.23 -3.88
N ASN A 319 -19.67 -7.35 -3.24
CA ASN A 319 -20.81 -7.50 -2.36
C ASN A 319 -20.69 -6.67 -1.08
N ALA A 320 -19.49 -6.57 -0.49
CA ALA A 320 -19.23 -5.73 0.68
C ALA A 320 -19.45 -4.24 0.38
N ILE A 321 -18.98 -3.76 -0.77
CA ILE A 321 -19.20 -2.38 -1.25
C ILE A 321 -20.69 -2.13 -1.45
N LYS A 322 -21.41 -3.02 -2.14
CA LYS A 322 -22.87 -2.92 -2.31
C LYS A 322 -23.60 -2.89 -0.97
N ALA A 323 -23.24 -3.76 -0.05
CA ALA A 323 -23.87 -3.82 1.28
C ALA A 323 -23.53 -2.61 2.18
N ALA A 324 -22.36 -1.98 2.00
CA ALA A 324 -21.97 -0.80 2.76
C ALA A 324 -22.57 0.50 2.21
N LEU A 325 -22.70 0.63 0.88
CA LEU A 325 -23.14 1.86 0.22
C LEU A 325 -24.61 1.80 -0.23
N GLY A 326 -25.26 0.65 -0.13
CA GLY A 326 -26.66 0.46 -0.58
C GLY A 326 -26.83 0.72 -2.07
N ASP A 327 -27.97 1.29 -2.47
CA ASP A 327 -28.29 1.58 -3.86
C ASP A 327 -27.27 2.54 -4.51
N HIS A 328 -26.61 3.37 -3.71
CA HIS A 328 -25.59 4.32 -4.20
C HIS A 328 -24.34 3.64 -4.77
N ALA A 329 -24.06 2.39 -4.41
CA ALA A 329 -22.90 1.63 -4.92
C ALA A 329 -22.83 1.60 -6.46
N ARG A 330 -23.98 1.66 -7.15
CA ARG A 330 -24.05 1.69 -8.62
C ARG A 330 -23.65 3.03 -9.25
N ASN A 331 -23.53 4.07 -8.45
CA ASN A 331 -23.10 5.41 -8.86
C ASN A 331 -21.62 5.69 -8.52
N VAL A 332 -20.94 4.71 -7.91
CA VAL A 332 -19.56 4.85 -7.47
C VAL A 332 -18.62 4.17 -8.47
N VAL A 333 -17.55 4.85 -8.83
CA VAL A 333 -16.48 4.24 -9.61
C VAL A 333 -15.56 3.47 -8.67
N VAL A 334 -15.37 2.20 -8.95
CA VAL A 334 -14.46 1.29 -8.24
C VAL A 334 -13.27 1.01 -9.13
N ASN A 335 -12.04 0.94 -8.60
CA ASN A 335 -10.93 0.42 -9.39
C ASN A 335 -9.97 -0.42 -8.55
N SER A 336 -9.18 -1.26 -9.21
CA SER A 336 -8.03 -1.92 -8.62
C SER A 336 -6.77 -1.68 -9.44
N THR A 337 -5.84 -0.92 -8.87
CA THR A 337 -4.52 -0.69 -9.47
C THR A 337 -3.62 -1.92 -9.41
N LYS A 338 -4.01 -2.96 -8.67
CA LYS A 338 -3.32 -4.26 -8.68
C LYS A 338 -3.36 -4.93 -10.06
N SER A 339 -4.28 -4.54 -10.93
CA SER A 339 -4.27 -4.95 -12.34
C SER A 339 -2.95 -4.57 -13.05
N MET A 340 -2.29 -3.49 -12.59
CA MET A 340 -1.05 -2.96 -13.17
C MET A 340 0.19 -3.23 -12.29
N THR A 341 0.06 -3.15 -10.98
CA THR A 341 1.19 -3.28 -10.05
C THR A 341 1.38 -4.69 -9.49
N GLY A 342 0.40 -5.59 -9.65
CA GLY A 342 0.33 -6.76 -8.80
C GLY A 342 0.01 -6.39 -7.35
N HIS A 343 0.07 -7.36 -6.46
CA HIS A 343 -0.27 -7.22 -5.05
C HIS A 343 0.99 -7.09 -4.20
N LEU A 344 1.27 -5.90 -3.69
CA LEU A 344 2.46 -5.60 -2.89
C LEU A 344 2.34 -6.05 -1.41
N LEU A 345 1.39 -6.91 -1.07
CA LEU A 345 1.16 -7.38 0.30
C LEU A 345 1.11 -6.20 1.30
N GLY A 346 2.06 -6.14 2.24
CA GLY A 346 2.11 -5.07 3.24
C GLY A 346 2.37 -3.67 2.67
N GLY A 347 3.02 -3.57 1.51
CA GLY A 347 3.22 -2.31 0.77
C GLY A 347 1.97 -1.81 0.04
N ALA A 348 1.02 -2.73 -0.26
CA ALA A 348 -0.15 -2.43 -1.08
C ALA A 348 -0.99 -1.28 -0.51
N GLY A 349 -1.31 -1.32 0.79
CA GLY A 349 -2.13 -0.29 1.43
C GLY A 349 -1.49 1.09 1.37
N GLY A 350 -0.16 1.16 1.46
CA GLY A 350 0.60 2.42 1.31
C GLY A 350 0.52 2.97 -0.11
N LEU A 351 0.94 2.19 -1.12
CA LEU A 351 0.93 2.59 -2.52
C LEU A 351 -0.47 3.02 -2.99
N GLU A 352 -1.45 2.19 -2.71
CA GLU A 352 -2.83 2.41 -3.15
C GLU A 352 -3.50 3.60 -2.44
N SER A 353 -3.09 3.92 -1.20
CA SER A 353 -3.51 5.15 -0.52
C SER A 353 -2.91 6.39 -1.18
N VAL A 354 -1.63 6.34 -1.59
CA VAL A 354 -1.01 7.39 -2.40
C VAL A 354 -1.80 7.61 -3.70
N VAL A 355 -2.12 6.52 -4.42
CA VAL A 355 -2.92 6.58 -5.65
C VAL A 355 -4.34 7.12 -5.40
N THR A 356 -4.98 6.75 -4.29
CA THR A 356 -6.31 7.26 -3.92
C THR A 356 -6.30 8.77 -3.69
N VAL A 357 -5.27 9.27 -3.00
CA VAL A 357 -5.09 10.71 -2.78
C VAL A 357 -4.83 11.43 -4.10
N LEU A 358 -4.01 10.85 -5.00
CA LEU A 358 -3.77 11.41 -6.34
C LEU A 358 -5.05 11.42 -7.20
N ALA A 359 -5.86 10.37 -7.15
CA ALA A 359 -7.14 10.32 -7.86
C ALA A 359 -8.07 11.46 -7.40
N LEU A 360 -8.16 11.67 -6.09
CA LEU A 360 -8.93 12.76 -5.50
C LEU A 360 -8.32 14.14 -5.85
N HIS A 361 -7.00 14.29 -5.82
CA HIS A 361 -6.32 15.55 -6.13
C HIS A 361 -6.46 15.94 -7.60
N HIS A 362 -6.27 14.99 -8.51
CA HIS A 362 -6.33 15.21 -9.96
C HIS A 362 -7.72 15.03 -10.57
N GLN A 363 -8.73 14.64 -9.77
CA GLN A 363 -10.10 14.40 -10.22
C GLN A 363 -10.17 13.37 -11.36
N LYS A 364 -9.39 12.27 -11.21
CA LYS A 364 -9.25 11.25 -12.24
C LYS A 364 -9.09 9.87 -11.64
N SER A 365 -9.86 8.89 -12.14
CA SER A 365 -9.69 7.48 -11.77
C SER A 365 -8.71 6.79 -12.72
N PRO A 366 -7.65 6.12 -12.21
CA PRO A 366 -6.92 5.16 -13.01
C PRO A 366 -7.83 3.99 -13.43
N PRO A 367 -7.51 3.27 -14.52
CA PRO A 367 -8.29 2.12 -14.93
C PRO A 367 -8.02 0.89 -14.05
N THR A 368 -8.95 -0.04 -14.04
CA THR A 368 -8.66 -1.47 -13.83
C THR A 368 -8.43 -2.06 -15.20
N ILE A 369 -7.19 -2.40 -15.54
CA ILE A 369 -6.87 -3.02 -16.83
C ILE A 369 -7.20 -4.52 -16.82
N ASN A 370 -7.23 -5.11 -18.03
CA ASN A 370 -7.45 -6.55 -18.26
C ASN A 370 -8.86 -7.05 -17.93
N ILE A 371 -9.85 -6.17 -17.87
CA ILE A 371 -11.26 -6.59 -17.86
C ILE A 371 -11.69 -6.77 -19.31
N PHE A 372 -11.56 -8.00 -19.83
CA PHE A 372 -12.01 -8.36 -21.18
C PHE A 372 -13.44 -8.92 -21.17
N ASN A 373 -13.80 -9.59 -20.07
CA ASN A 373 -15.11 -10.14 -19.82
C ASN A 373 -15.43 -9.98 -18.33
N GLN A 374 -16.15 -8.91 -18.00
CA GLN A 374 -16.50 -8.62 -16.60
C GLN A 374 -17.31 -9.77 -16.00
N ASP A 375 -16.96 -10.20 -14.79
CA ASP A 375 -17.67 -11.26 -14.08
C ASP A 375 -19.09 -10.80 -13.72
N ASP A 376 -20.10 -11.64 -13.97
CA ASP A 376 -21.51 -11.34 -13.72
C ASP A 376 -21.78 -11.04 -12.23
N ASP A 377 -21.02 -11.66 -11.31
CA ASP A 377 -21.10 -11.42 -9.85
C ASP A 377 -20.34 -10.15 -9.40
N CYS A 378 -19.55 -9.57 -10.30
CA CYS A 378 -18.86 -8.29 -10.14
C CYS A 378 -19.57 -7.23 -11.01
N ASP A 379 -20.71 -6.72 -10.56
CA ASP A 379 -21.65 -5.91 -11.33
C ASP A 379 -21.59 -4.39 -11.07
N LEU A 380 -20.44 -3.89 -10.57
CA LEU A 380 -20.19 -2.45 -10.37
C LEU A 380 -19.43 -1.84 -11.57
N ASP A 381 -19.24 -0.52 -11.53
CA ASP A 381 -18.39 0.21 -12.49
C ASP A 381 -16.93 0.14 -12.05
N TYR A 382 -16.12 -0.67 -12.71
CA TYR A 382 -14.72 -0.90 -12.34
C TYR A 382 -13.73 0.00 -13.10
N CYS A 383 -14.16 1.05 -13.76
CA CYS A 383 -13.32 1.90 -14.61
C CYS A 383 -12.48 1.06 -15.59
N ALA A 384 -13.15 0.16 -16.34
CA ALA A 384 -12.50 -0.88 -17.13
C ALA A 384 -11.60 -0.30 -18.23
N ASN A 385 -10.33 -0.71 -18.24
CA ASN A 385 -9.32 -0.55 -19.27
C ASN A 385 -8.93 0.89 -19.67
N THR A 386 -9.65 1.92 -19.25
CA THR A 386 -9.35 3.32 -19.61
C THR A 386 -9.55 4.24 -18.42
N ALA A 387 -8.57 5.11 -18.15
CA ALA A 387 -8.66 6.12 -17.12
C ALA A 387 -9.82 7.09 -17.39
N ARG A 388 -10.45 7.62 -16.34
CA ARG A 388 -11.64 8.46 -16.44
C ARG A 388 -11.48 9.76 -15.65
N ASP A 389 -11.74 10.90 -16.31
CA ASP A 389 -11.96 12.16 -15.62
C ASP A 389 -13.31 12.14 -14.92
N MET A 390 -13.34 12.46 -13.64
CA MET A 390 -14.56 12.42 -12.83
C MET A 390 -14.45 13.28 -11.59
N LYS A 391 -15.59 13.78 -11.09
CA LYS A 391 -15.61 14.48 -9.82
C LYS A 391 -15.43 13.51 -8.66
N ILE A 392 -14.45 13.75 -7.82
CA ILE A 392 -14.15 12.97 -6.61
C ILE A 392 -14.05 13.94 -5.43
N ASP A 393 -15.08 13.99 -4.60
CA ASP A 393 -15.07 14.78 -3.35
C ASP A 393 -14.74 13.87 -2.16
N VAL A 394 -15.16 12.59 -2.23
CA VAL A 394 -14.93 11.56 -1.21
C VAL A 394 -14.46 10.28 -1.89
N ALA A 395 -13.33 9.77 -1.40
CA ALA A 395 -12.72 8.52 -1.85
C ALA A 395 -12.56 7.54 -0.69
N VAL A 396 -12.83 6.27 -0.92
CA VAL A 396 -12.61 5.17 0.02
C VAL A 396 -11.47 4.29 -0.48
N LYS A 397 -10.56 3.90 0.41
CA LYS A 397 -9.51 2.92 0.14
C LYS A 397 -9.70 1.69 1.01
N ASN A 398 -9.78 0.50 0.41
CA ASN A 398 -9.97 -0.77 1.10
C ASN A 398 -8.73 -1.67 1.01
N ASN A 399 -8.39 -2.33 2.12
CA ASN A 399 -7.51 -3.51 2.11
C ASN A 399 -8.07 -4.58 3.06
N PHE A 400 -7.96 -5.83 2.62
CA PHE A 400 -8.38 -7.01 3.36
C PHE A 400 -7.22 -8.02 3.36
N GLY A 401 -6.90 -8.59 4.50
CA GLY A 401 -5.68 -9.39 4.67
C GLY A 401 -5.93 -10.77 5.24
N PHE A 402 -4.99 -11.67 5.00
CA PHE A 402 -4.94 -12.96 5.66
C PHE A 402 -4.97 -12.78 7.18
N GLY A 403 -5.61 -13.71 7.88
CA GLY A 403 -5.98 -13.56 9.29
C GLY A 403 -7.33 -12.87 9.48
N GLY A 404 -8.02 -12.53 8.37
CA GLY A 404 -9.32 -11.85 8.41
C GLY A 404 -9.23 -10.41 8.90
N THR A 405 -8.11 -9.74 8.68
CA THR A 405 -7.90 -8.35 9.07
C THR A 405 -8.36 -7.41 7.97
N ASN A 406 -9.26 -6.50 8.26
CA ASN A 406 -9.88 -5.59 7.29
C ASN A 406 -9.66 -4.14 7.70
N GLY A 407 -9.42 -3.28 6.71
CA GLY A 407 -9.27 -1.86 6.92
C GLY A 407 -9.85 -1.04 5.76
N SER A 408 -10.39 0.14 6.10
CA SER A 408 -10.84 1.14 5.15
C SER A 408 -10.42 2.53 5.60
N LEU A 409 -9.93 3.34 4.67
CA LEU A 409 -9.64 4.76 4.87
C LEU A 409 -10.63 5.60 4.06
N VAL A 410 -11.00 6.75 4.58
CA VAL A 410 -11.81 7.74 3.86
C VAL A 410 -10.98 9.00 3.69
N PHE A 411 -10.75 9.37 2.44
CA PHE A 411 -10.13 10.64 2.07
C PHE A 411 -11.19 11.58 1.48
N LYS A 412 -11.08 12.86 1.77
CA LYS A 412 -11.95 13.89 1.17
C LYS A 412 -11.16 15.12 0.73
N ARG A 413 -11.74 15.90 -0.17
CA ARG A 413 -11.20 17.20 -0.54
C ARG A 413 -11.20 18.12 0.68
N VAL A 414 -10.15 18.92 0.79
CA VAL A 414 -10.08 19.96 1.82
C VAL A 414 -10.91 21.17 1.35
N SER A 415 -11.87 21.52 2.16
CA SER A 415 -12.70 22.74 1.99
C SER A 415 -12.11 23.89 2.80
#